data_7157665e998258eeee472b4092a4772e
#
_entry.id   7157665e998258eeee472b4092a4772e
#
_cell.length_a   1.000
_cell.length_b   1.000
_cell.length_c   1.000
_cell.angle_alpha   90.00
_cell.angle_beta   90.00
_cell.angle_gamma   90.00
#
_symmetry.space_group_name_H-M   'P 1'
#
loop_
_entity.id
_entity.type
_entity.pdbx_description
1 polymer ?
#
loop_
_entity_poly.entity_id
_entity_poly.type
_entity_poly.pdbx_seq_one_letter_code
_entity_poly.pdbx_strand_id
1 'polypeptide(L)'
;ADHTRNPRSSCEEIEADVDGIRQEIGKKAEEKRPEYKTPPMNLLKKGTRGAMGDSDAHLREVARKLEETLDSFGVKVTVNNVSCGPTVTRYELMPEQGVKVSRIVGLTDDIKLSLAAADVRIEAPIPGKSAVGIEVPNKTNTAVMLRDLLETPEFKNFSSNLAFAVGKDIAGQPVIADIAKMPHLLIAGATGSGKSVCINTLIMSIIYKAKPEDVKLIMIDPKVVELSVYNGIPCLLYTSPSPRDKRQ
;
A
#
# COMPACT_ATOMS: atom_id res chain seq x y z
N ALA A 1 54.13 10.86 -52.17
CA ALA A 1 53.18 10.34 -51.21
C ALA A 1 53.84 10.35 -49.84
N ASP A 2 53.59 11.39 -49.11
CA ASP A 2 54.18 11.65 -47.79
C ASP A 2 53.28 11.16 -46.71
N HIS A 3 53.68 10.12 -46.01
CA HIS A 3 53.01 9.62 -44.83
C HIS A 3 53.48 10.39 -43.60
N THR A 4 52.80 11.47 -43.24
CA THR A 4 53.03 12.14 -41.96
C THR A 4 52.56 11.23 -40.81
N ARG A 5 53.50 10.62 -40.10
CA ARG A 5 53.34 9.92 -38.84
C ARG A 5 52.88 10.94 -37.80
N ASN A 6 51.73 10.68 -37.20
CA ASN A 6 51.25 11.36 -36.00
C ASN A 6 52.30 11.18 -34.88
N PRO A 7 52.77 12.24 -34.20
CA PRO A 7 53.73 12.09 -33.12
C PRO A 7 53.07 11.31 -31.98
N ARG A 8 53.75 10.26 -31.54
CA ARG A 8 53.38 9.57 -30.29
C ARG A 8 53.52 10.59 -29.17
N SER A 9 52.40 10.96 -28.52
CA SER A 9 52.45 11.66 -27.27
C SER A 9 53.37 10.92 -26.30
N SER A 10 54.28 11.64 -25.64
CA SER A 10 55.22 11.02 -24.69
C SER A 10 54.43 10.41 -23.51
N CYS A 11 54.97 9.36 -22.91
CA CYS A 11 54.32 8.74 -21.74
C CYS A 11 54.04 9.78 -20.63
N GLU A 12 54.87 10.81 -20.52
CA GLU A 12 54.72 11.91 -19.58
C GLU A 12 53.49 12.80 -19.86
N GLU A 13 53.14 13.04 -21.15
CA GLU A 13 51.93 13.77 -21.52
C GLU A 13 50.65 12.97 -21.19
N ILE A 14 50.71 11.66 -21.42
CA ILE A 14 49.58 10.77 -21.08
C ILE A 14 49.38 10.67 -19.56
N GLU A 15 50.48 10.60 -18.78
CA GLU A 15 50.40 10.59 -17.32
C GLU A 15 49.86 11.91 -16.75
N ALA A 16 50.28 13.05 -17.31
CA ALA A 16 49.77 14.35 -16.92
C ALA A 16 48.26 14.52 -17.22
N ASP A 17 47.80 14.03 -18.37
CA ASP A 17 46.39 14.04 -18.73
C ASP A 17 45.56 13.11 -17.82
N VAL A 18 46.07 11.94 -17.46
CA VAL A 18 45.44 11.01 -16.54
C VAL A 18 45.34 11.59 -15.13
N ASP A 19 46.38 12.28 -14.66
CA ASP A 19 46.36 12.92 -13.34
C ASP A 19 45.45 14.16 -13.33
N GLY A 20 45.35 14.90 -14.43
CA GLY A 20 44.38 15.98 -14.63
C GLY A 20 42.95 15.46 -14.54
N ILE A 21 42.66 14.37 -15.23
CA ILE A 21 41.30 13.71 -15.18
C ILE A 21 41.03 13.16 -13.79
N ARG A 22 42.00 12.56 -13.09
CA ARG A 22 41.84 12.11 -11.71
C ARG A 22 41.52 13.25 -10.74
N GLN A 23 42.20 14.39 -10.89
CA GLN A 23 41.94 15.58 -10.08
C GLN A 23 40.56 16.18 -10.36
N GLU A 24 40.10 16.21 -11.62
CA GLU A 24 38.75 16.66 -11.96
C GLU A 24 37.68 15.72 -11.42
N ILE A 25 37.91 14.40 -11.49
CA ILE A 25 37.00 13.40 -10.89
C ILE A 25 37.02 13.57 -9.38
N GLY A 26 38.15 13.77 -8.73
CA GLY A 26 38.25 14.03 -7.30
C GLY A 26 37.49 15.30 -6.87
N LYS A 27 37.67 16.40 -7.61
CA LYS A 27 36.96 17.66 -7.34
C LYS A 27 35.44 17.53 -7.53
N LYS A 28 34.98 16.81 -8.56
CA LYS A 28 33.53 16.51 -8.74
C LYS A 28 32.96 15.57 -7.68
N ALA A 29 33.80 14.69 -7.11
CA ALA A 29 33.38 13.83 -6.00
C ALA A 29 33.28 14.57 -4.65
N GLU A 30 34.07 15.66 -4.47
CA GLU A 30 34.05 16.52 -3.28
C GLU A 30 32.97 17.62 -3.32
N GLU A 31 32.37 17.90 -4.48
CA GLU A 31 31.17 18.75 -4.51
C GLU A 31 30.12 18.09 -3.64
N LYS A 32 29.94 18.62 -2.42
CA LYS A 32 28.87 18.23 -1.49
C LYS A 32 27.55 18.29 -2.26
N ARG A 33 27.06 17.14 -2.70
CA ARG A 33 25.71 17.05 -3.27
C ARG A 33 24.75 17.65 -2.25
N PRO A 34 23.86 18.57 -2.65
CA PRO A 34 22.91 19.15 -1.72
C PRO A 34 22.16 18.03 -1.01
N GLU A 35 22.09 18.12 0.33
CA GLU A 35 21.40 17.11 1.12
C GLU A 35 19.96 16.96 0.64
N TYR A 36 19.60 15.76 0.22
CA TYR A 36 18.25 15.49 -0.27
C TYR A 36 17.23 15.66 0.87
N LYS A 37 16.23 16.50 0.64
CA LYS A 37 15.11 16.68 1.55
C LYS A 37 13.91 15.90 1.01
N THR A 38 13.39 14.99 1.81
CA THR A 38 12.14 14.29 1.48
C THR A 38 10.99 15.28 1.32
N PRO A 39 10.02 15.00 0.44
CA PRO A 39 8.86 15.87 0.28
C PRO A 39 8.14 16.11 1.62
N PRO A 40 7.68 17.33 1.89
CA PRO A 40 6.99 17.63 3.14
C PRO A 40 5.59 16.99 3.16
N MET A 41 5.19 16.47 4.33
CA MET A 41 3.90 15.76 4.51
C MET A 41 2.66 16.62 4.21
N ASN A 42 2.78 17.95 4.25
CA ASN A 42 1.67 18.87 3.94
C ASN A 42 1.23 18.85 2.48
N LEU A 43 2.03 18.29 1.57
CA LEU A 43 1.63 18.06 0.17
C LEU A 43 0.58 16.95 0.04
N LEU A 44 0.47 16.08 1.02
CA LEU A 44 -0.52 15.02 1.06
C LEU A 44 -1.76 15.48 1.84
N LYS A 45 -2.93 15.15 1.31
CA LYS A 45 -4.20 15.39 2.00
C LYS A 45 -4.26 14.56 3.29
N LYS A 46 -4.70 15.19 4.38
CA LYS A 46 -4.98 14.52 5.66
C LYS A 46 -6.42 14.05 5.69
N GLY A 47 -6.65 12.89 6.29
CA GLY A 47 -8.01 12.41 6.53
C GLY A 47 -8.74 13.28 7.55
N THR A 48 -10.05 13.42 7.37
CA THR A 48 -10.91 14.10 8.36
C THR A 48 -11.12 13.18 9.56
N ARG A 49 -10.66 13.60 10.75
CA ARG A 49 -10.98 12.95 12.01
C ARG A 49 -12.49 13.11 12.24
N GLY A 50 -13.25 12.05 12.14
CA GLY A 50 -14.69 12.08 12.46
C GLY A 50 -15.60 11.29 11.51
N ALA A 51 -15.11 10.83 10.38
CA ALA A 51 -15.86 10.00 9.45
C ALA A 51 -15.36 8.54 9.48
N MET A 52 -15.09 7.99 10.67
CA MET A 52 -14.76 6.56 10.76
C MET A 52 -16.06 5.76 10.90
N GLY A 53 -16.56 5.28 9.77
CA GLY A 53 -17.60 4.26 9.74
C GLY A 53 -18.98 4.75 10.14
N ASP A 54 -19.84 3.76 10.39
CA ASP A 54 -21.22 3.96 10.84
C ASP A 54 -21.27 4.49 12.29
N SER A 55 -22.33 5.21 12.63
CA SER A 55 -22.49 5.75 13.99
C SER A 55 -22.61 4.59 15.02
N ASP A 56 -22.17 4.85 16.26
CA ASP A 56 -22.27 3.86 17.35
C ASP A 56 -23.70 3.32 17.54
N ALA A 57 -24.71 4.15 17.30
CA ALA A 57 -26.12 3.73 17.35
C ALA A 57 -26.43 2.71 16.26
N HIS A 58 -25.91 2.93 15.03
CA HIS A 58 -26.10 2.01 13.92
C HIS A 58 -25.35 0.69 14.14
N LEU A 59 -24.13 0.74 14.67
CA LEU A 59 -23.36 -0.46 14.99
C LEU A 59 -24.09 -1.35 16.00
N ARG A 60 -24.69 -0.75 17.04
CA ARG A 60 -25.52 -1.48 18.03
C ARG A 60 -26.80 -2.03 17.43
N GLU A 61 -27.44 -1.28 16.54
CA GLU A 61 -28.65 -1.74 15.84
C GLU A 61 -28.37 -2.98 14.99
N VAL A 62 -27.26 -2.96 14.21
CA VAL A 62 -26.85 -4.11 13.40
C VAL A 62 -26.48 -5.30 14.28
N ALA A 63 -25.75 -5.09 15.38
CA ALA A 63 -25.41 -6.15 16.34
C ALA A 63 -26.69 -6.84 16.88
N ARG A 64 -27.67 -6.06 17.37
CA ARG A 64 -28.91 -6.58 17.85
C ARG A 64 -29.67 -7.35 16.76
N LYS A 65 -29.70 -6.81 15.55
CA LYS A 65 -30.39 -7.45 14.43
C LYS A 65 -29.75 -8.77 14.01
N LEU A 66 -28.43 -8.89 14.13
CA LEU A 66 -27.71 -10.15 13.93
C LEU A 66 -28.09 -11.19 14.97
N GLU A 67 -28.14 -10.83 16.26
CA GLU A 67 -28.57 -11.71 17.35
C GLU A 67 -30.02 -12.17 17.16
N GLU A 68 -30.94 -11.25 16.90
CA GLU A 68 -32.38 -11.53 16.68
C GLU A 68 -32.58 -12.43 15.44
N THR A 69 -31.83 -12.17 14.35
CA THR A 69 -31.94 -12.99 13.14
C THR A 69 -31.49 -14.42 13.41
N LEU A 70 -30.33 -14.61 14.02
CA LEU A 70 -29.79 -15.94 14.32
C LEU A 70 -30.67 -16.68 15.36
N ASP A 71 -31.22 -15.99 16.38
CA ASP A 71 -32.12 -16.58 17.37
C ASP A 71 -33.44 -17.05 16.73
N SER A 72 -33.97 -16.33 15.74
CA SER A 72 -35.17 -16.75 14.98
C SER A 72 -35.02 -18.09 14.26
N PHE A 73 -33.77 -18.44 13.89
CA PHE A 73 -33.40 -19.75 13.31
C PHE A 73 -32.96 -20.76 14.39
N GLY A 74 -33.12 -20.44 15.68
CA GLY A 74 -32.73 -21.30 16.80
C GLY A 74 -31.22 -21.41 16.97
N VAL A 75 -30.48 -20.38 16.58
CA VAL A 75 -29.02 -20.24 16.72
C VAL A 75 -28.74 -19.12 17.71
N LYS A 76 -28.53 -19.46 18.96
CA LYS A 76 -28.27 -18.47 20.02
C LYS A 76 -26.80 -18.05 19.98
N VAL A 77 -26.58 -16.76 19.87
CA VAL A 77 -25.25 -16.12 19.84
C VAL A 77 -25.29 -14.82 20.64
N THR A 78 -24.12 -14.37 21.06
CA THR A 78 -23.93 -13.05 21.69
C THR A 78 -22.82 -12.30 20.94
N VAL A 79 -23.05 -11.03 20.60
CA VAL A 79 -22.02 -10.15 20.00
C VAL A 79 -21.13 -9.61 21.11
N ASN A 80 -19.88 -10.08 21.16
CA ASN A 80 -18.93 -9.70 22.21
C ASN A 80 -18.05 -8.51 21.82
N ASN A 81 -17.78 -8.35 20.53
CA ASN A 81 -16.90 -7.29 20.04
C ASN A 81 -17.36 -6.79 18.67
N VAL A 82 -17.13 -5.51 18.41
CA VAL A 82 -17.40 -4.87 17.12
C VAL A 82 -16.15 -4.09 16.70
N SER A 83 -15.60 -4.45 15.57
CA SER A 83 -14.42 -3.77 14.98
C SER A 83 -14.85 -3.06 13.70
N CYS A 84 -14.85 -1.72 13.74
CA CYS A 84 -15.24 -0.90 12.60
C CYS A 84 -14.00 -0.55 11.76
N GLY A 85 -13.94 -1.09 10.54
CA GLY A 85 -12.91 -0.76 9.55
C GLY A 85 -13.36 0.34 8.57
N PRO A 86 -12.52 0.68 7.60
CA PRO A 86 -12.83 1.74 6.64
C PRO A 86 -13.95 1.39 5.65
N THR A 87 -14.16 0.12 5.34
CA THR A 87 -15.15 -0.36 4.35
C THR A 87 -16.12 -1.39 4.90
N VAL A 88 -15.70 -2.15 5.91
CA VAL A 88 -16.50 -3.20 6.53
C VAL A 88 -16.41 -3.10 8.04
N THR A 89 -17.46 -3.52 8.72
CA THR A 89 -17.48 -3.71 10.18
C THR A 89 -17.54 -5.19 10.47
N ARG A 90 -16.65 -5.67 11.35
CA ARG A 90 -16.64 -7.05 11.82
C ARG A 90 -17.34 -7.13 13.18
N TYR A 91 -18.35 -7.99 13.26
CA TYR A 91 -19.04 -8.39 14.48
C TYR A 91 -18.49 -9.74 14.92
N GLU A 92 -17.94 -9.83 16.13
CA GLU A 92 -17.44 -11.08 16.70
C GLU A 92 -18.53 -11.69 17.57
N LEU A 93 -19.06 -12.83 17.14
CA LEU A 93 -20.15 -13.54 17.80
C LEU A 93 -19.63 -14.75 18.54
N MET A 94 -20.07 -14.94 19.76
CA MET A 94 -19.84 -16.15 20.56
C MET A 94 -21.09 -17.02 20.54
N PRO A 95 -21.05 -18.21 19.92
CA PRO A 95 -22.16 -19.14 19.93
C PRO A 95 -22.33 -19.76 21.32
N GLU A 96 -23.59 -20.01 21.76
CA GLU A 96 -23.85 -20.80 22.96
C GLU A 96 -23.39 -22.25 22.80
N GLN A 97 -23.22 -22.95 23.93
CA GLN A 97 -22.79 -24.35 23.93
C GLN A 97 -23.81 -25.22 23.15
N GLY A 98 -23.24 -26.07 22.27
CA GLY A 98 -24.05 -26.97 21.42
C GLY A 98 -24.45 -26.38 20.07
N VAL A 99 -24.19 -25.10 19.81
CA VAL A 99 -24.43 -24.48 18.51
C VAL A 99 -23.30 -24.90 17.54
N LYS A 100 -23.67 -25.55 16.43
CA LYS A 100 -22.70 -25.91 15.38
C LYS A 100 -22.39 -24.69 14.51
N VAL A 101 -21.10 -24.41 14.33
CA VAL A 101 -20.59 -23.31 13.48
C VAL A 101 -21.15 -23.37 12.05
N SER A 102 -21.30 -24.58 11.51
CA SER A 102 -21.87 -24.79 10.17
C SER A 102 -23.32 -24.28 10.02
N ARG A 103 -24.10 -24.22 11.10
CA ARG A 103 -25.46 -23.63 11.07
C ARG A 103 -25.38 -22.11 10.85
N ILE A 104 -24.41 -21.44 11.50
CA ILE A 104 -24.23 -19.99 11.33
C ILE A 104 -23.81 -19.69 9.88
N VAL A 105 -22.85 -20.45 9.35
CA VAL A 105 -22.38 -20.28 7.97
C VAL A 105 -23.51 -20.55 6.96
N GLY A 106 -24.37 -21.55 7.24
CA GLY A 106 -25.51 -21.86 6.38
C GLY A 106 -26.59 -20.77 6.31
N LEU A 107 -26.62 -19.86 7.27
CA LEU A 107 -27.57 -18.73 7.32
C LEU A 107 -27.04 -17.45 6.67
N THR A 108 -25.96 -17.52 5.90
CA THR A 108 -25.34 -16.34 5.26
C THR A 108 -26.34 -15.53 4.44
N ASP A 109 -27.18 -16.18 3.65
CA ASP A 109 -28.16 -15.49 2.79
C ASP A 109 -29.32 -14.90 3.59
N ASP A 110 -29.74 -15.58 4.66
CA ASP A 110 -30.78 -15.07 5.57
C ASP A 110 -30.28 -13.81 6.33
N ILE A 111 -29.00 -13.82 6.73
CA ILE A 111 -28.33 -12.66 7.34
C ILE A 111 -28.24 -11.50 6.35
N LYS A 112 -27.84 -11.74 5.09
CA LYS A 112 -27.81 -10.72 4.04
C LYS A 112 -29.20 -10.09 3.85
N LEU A 113 -30.24 -10.92 3.77
CA LEU A 113 -31.58 -10.46 3.59
C LEU A 113 -32.06 -9.63 4.80
N SER A 114 -31.83 -10.12 6.01
CA SER A 114 -32.23 -9.43 7.24
C SER A 114 -31.56 -8.06 7.36
N LEU A 115 -30.27 -7.96 7.07
CA LEU A 115 -29.50 -6.71 7.16
C LEU A 115 -29.69 -5.81 5.93
N ALA A 116 -30.34 -6.28 4.86
CA ALA A 116 -30.40 -5.63 3.56
C ALA A 116 -28.98 -5.28 3.02
N ALA A 117 -28.01 -6.15 3.30
CA ALA A 117 -26.63 -5.97 2.90
C ALA A 117 -26.35 -6.64 1.55
N ALA A 118 -25.59 -5.97 0.67
CA ALA A 118 -25.26 -6.50 -0.65
C ALA A 118 -24.37 -7.75 -0.58
N ASP A 119 -23.50 -7.80 0.43
CA ASP A 119 -22.64 -8.95 0.70
C ASP A 119 -22.34 -9.05 2.20
N VAL A 120 -22.14 -10.27 2.70
CA VAL A 120 -21.74 -10.58 4.07
C VAL A 120 -20.75 -11.71 4.03
N ARG A 121 -19.59 -11.54 4.67
CA ARG A 121 -18.58 -12.59 4.78
C ARG A 121 -18.58 -13.15 6.21
N ILE A 122 -18.61 -14.48 6.30
CA ILE A 122 -18.52 -15.17 7.59
C ILE A 122 -17.16 -15.87 7.68
N GLU A 123 -16.39 -15.54 8.72
CA GLU A 123 -15.16 -16.19 9.08
C GLU A 123 -15.38 -17.05 10.32
N ALA A 124 -15.38 -18.36 10.15
CA ALA A 124 -15.77 -19.27 11.20
C ALA A 124 -14.88 -20.52 11.29
N PRO A 125 -14.04 -20.65 12.32
CA PRO A 125 -13.82 -19.69 13.41
C PRO A 125 -12.87 -18.54 13.02
N ILE A 126 -12.85 -17.47 13.82
CA ILE A 126 -11.80 -16.45 13.71
C ILE A 126 -10.47 -17.08 14.14
N PRO A 127 -9.37 -16.93 13.38
CA PRO A 127 -8.07 -17.45 13.76
C PRO A 127 -7.62 -16.96 15.15
N GLY A 128 -7.30 -17.92 16.03
CA GLY A 128 -6.86 -17.62 17.39
C GLY A 128 -7.97 -17.22 18.39
N LYS A 129 -9.26 -17.26 18.00
CA LYS A 129 -10.39 -16.93 18.86
C LYS A 129 -11.47 -18.01 18.80
N SER A 130 -12.17 -18.25 19.92
CA SER A 130 -13.35 -19.11 19.97
C SER A 130 -14.63 -18.32 19.61
N ALA A 131 -14.58 -17.63 18.49
CA ALA A 131 -15.66 -16.75 18.03
C ALA A 131 -15.83 -16.88 16.51
N VAL A 132 -17.02 -16.47 16.04
CA VAL A 132 -17.34 -16.35 14.60
C VAL A 132 -17.38 -14.88 14.24
N GLY A 133 -16.68 -14.49 13.18
CA GLY A 133 -16.69 -13.13 12.65
C GLY A 133 -17.70 -13.00 11.52
N ILE A 134 -18.58 -12.01 11.62
CA ILE A 134 -19.47 -11.60 10.54
C ILE A 134 -19.04 -10.22 10.08
N GLU A 135 -18.60 -10.11 8.83
CA GLU A 135 -18.18 -8.86 8.20
C GLU A 135 -19.34 -8.31 7.37
N VAL A 136 -19.81 -7.12 7.75
CA VAL A 136 -20.91 -6.41 7.09
C VAL A 136 -20.35 -5.14 6.45
N PRO A 137 -20.65 -4.87 5.16
CA PRO A 137 -20.26 -3.63 4.51
C PRO A 137 -20.81 -2.40 5.25
N ASN A 138 -19.98 -1.37 5.42
CA ASN A 138 -20.42 -0.11 6.00
C ASN A 138 -21.37 0.61 5.05
N LYS A 139 -22.33 1.36 5.57
CA LYS A 139 -23.19 2.23 4.76
C LYS A 139 -22.38 3.32 4.06
N THR A 140 -21.34 3.83 4.73
CA THR A 140 -20.44 4.85 4.19
C THR A 140 -19.01 4.35 4.26
N ASN A 141 -18.36 4.28 3.11
CA ASN A 141 -16.93 3.94 3.04
C ASN A 141 -16.07 5.15 3.40
N THR A 142 -15.11 4.94 4.27
CA THR A 142 -14.13 5.96 4.65
C THR A 142 -12.85 5.80 3.81
N ALA A 143 -12.47 6.85 3.10
CA ALA A 143 -11.24 6.84 2.35
C ALA A 143 -10.01 6.83 3.30
N VAL A 144 -9.12 5.87 3.10
CA VAL A 144 -7.85 5.81 3.82
C VAL A 144 -6.84 6.72 3.13
N MET A 145 -6.45 7.81 3.80
CA MET A 145 -5.49 8.76 3.23
C MET A 145 -4.06 8.30 3.45
N LEU A 146 -3.25 8.39 2.39
CA LEU A 146 -1.84 7.98 2.44
C LEU A 146 -1.08 8.70 3.56
N ARG A 147 -1.31 10.01 3.74
CA ARG A 147 -0.67 10.80 4.79
C ARG A 147 -0.89 10.20 6.18
N ASP A 148 -2.12 9.78 6.48
CA ASP A 148 -2.46 9.22 7.79
C ASP A 148 -1.70 7.91 8.07
N LEU A 149 -1.36 7.15 7.02
CA LEU A 149 -0.54 5.93 7.12
C LEU A 149 0.94 6.26 7.28
N LEU A 150 1.46 7.22 6.49
CA LEU A 150 2.88 7.60 6.53
C LEU A 150 3.25 8.32 7.86
N GLU A 151 2.28 8.99 8.51
CA GLU A 151 2.47 9.64 9.81
C GLU A 151 2.46 8.65 10.98
N THR A 152 2.06 7.39 10.78
CA THR A 152 1.99 6.38 11.86
C THR A 152 3.39 5.98 12.38
N PRO A 153 3.50 5.64 13.68
CA PRO A 153 4.75 5.12 14.24
C PRO A 153 5.22 3.84 13.54
N GLU A 154 4.29 2.98 13.14
CA GLU A 154 4.56 1.72 12.45
C GLU A 154 5.30 1.95 11.14
N PHE A 155 4.91 2.96 10.36
CA PHE A 155 5.60 3.30 9.12
C PHE A 155 6.92 4.02 9.38
N LYS A 156 6.95 5.02 10.27
CA LYS A 156 8.14 5.82 10.55
C LYS A 156 9.28 4.99 11.10
N ASN A 157 8.97 4.07 12.02
CA ASN A 157 9.96 3.22 12.71
C ASN A 157 10.30 1.95 11.93
N PHE A 158 9.69 1.73 10.75
CA PHE A 158 10.00 0.56 9.94
C PHE A 158 11.43 0.65 9.40
N SER A 159 12.23 -0.39 9.59
CA SER A 159 13.68 -0.36 9.31
C SER A 159 14.03 -0.34 7.82
N SER A 160 13.18 -0.89 6.96
CA SER A 160 13.45 -0.98 5.51
C SER A 160 13.11 0.31 4.77
N ASN A 161 14.00 0.74 3.89
CA ASN A 161 13.75 1.86 2.96
C ASN A 161 12.77 1.49 1.84
N LEU A 162 12.47 0.20 1.66
CA LEU A 162 11.51 -0.33 0.68
C LEU A 162 10.15 -0.66 1.33
N ALA A 163 9.91 -0.13 2.55
CA ALA A 163 8.61 -0.24 3.19
C ALA A 163 7.57 0.63 2.50
N PHE A 164 6.36 0.10 2.34
CA PHE A 164 5.23 0.86 1.81
C PHE A 164 3.96 0.65 2.62
N ALA A 165 3.12 1.67 2.63
CA ALA A 165 1.83 1.63 3.31
C ALA A 165 0.81 0.93 2.41
N VAL A 166 0.34 -0.25 2.80
CA VAL A 166 -0.67 -1.02 2.04
C VAL A 166 -2.05 -0.42 2.25
N GLY A 167 -2.39 -0.08 3.49
CA GLY A 167 -3.71 0.41 3.86
C GLY A 167 -3.99 0.23 5.34
N LYS A 168 -5.26 0.01 5.66
CA LYS A 168 -5.72 -0.39 6.99
C LYS A 168 -6.40 -1.75 6.92
N ASP A 169 -6.23 -2.53 7.96
CA ASP A 169 -6.98 -3.78 8.12
C ASP A 169 -8.44 -3.52 8.52
N ILE A 170 -9.20 -4.61 8.70
CA ILE A 170 -10.60 -4.55 9.13
C ILE A 170 -10.78 -4.03 10.57
N ALA A 171 -9.73 -3.99 11.37
CA ALA A 171 -9.73 -3.37 12.70
C ALA A 171 -9.27 -1.90 12.66
N GLY A 172 -9.02 -1.36 11.46
CA GLY A 172 -8.55 0.01 11.28
C GLY A 172 -7.07 0.23 11.57
N GLN A 173 -6.29 -0.85 11.82
CA GLN A 173 -4.86 -0.76 12.08
C GLN A 173 -4.07 -0.57 10.78
N PRO A 174 -2.99 0.21 10.78
CA PRO A 174 -2.15 0.41 9.61
C PRO A 174 -1.43 -0.89 9.22
N VAL A 175 -1.48 -1.23 7.93
CA VAL A 175 -0.76 -2.38 7.36
C VAL A 175 0.40 -1.86 6.54
N ILE A 176 1.61 -2.18 6.97
CA ILE A 176 2.87 -1.83 6.31
C ILE A 176 3.53 -3.09 5.79
N ALA A 177 3.97 -3.07 4.55
CA ALA A 177 4.67 -4.19 3.93
C ALA A 177 6.07 -3.75 3.46
N ASP A 178 6.94 -4.73 3.22
CA ASP A 178 8.31 -4.51 2.78
C ASP A 178 8.57 -5.23 1.46
N ILE A 179 8.82 -4.48 0.40
CA ILE A 179 9.13 -5.05 -0.92
C ILE A 179 10.42 -5.87 -0.90
N ALA A 180 11.39 -5.50 -0.05
CA ALA A 180 12.63 -6.24 0.06
C ALA A 180 12.43 -7.70 0.50
N LYS A 181 11.34 -7.97 1.21
CA LYS A 181 10.94 -9.33 1.65
C LYS A 181 10.07 -10.05 0.62
N MET A 182 9.67 -9.37 -0.45
CA MET A 182 8.85 -9.90 -1.53
C MET A 182 9.70 -9.93 -2.81
N PRO A 183 10.31 -11.07 -3.20
CA PRO A 183 11.19 -11.13 -4.37
C PRO A 183 10.47 -10.68 -5.65
N HIS A 184 9.16 -10.94 -5.72
CA HIS A 184 8.27 -10.49 -6.80
C HIS A 184 6.91 -10.14 -6.21
N LEU A 185 6.35 -9.00 -6.63
CA LEU A 185 5.01 -8.55 -6.23
C LEU A 185 4.14 -8.45 -7.48
N LEU A 186 3.06 -9.22 -7.52
CA LEU A 186 2.03 -9.12 -8.55
C LEU A 186 0.83 -8.35 -8.00
N ILE A 187 0.46 -7.25 -8.66
CA ILE A 187 -0.74 -6.48 -8.35
C ILE A 187 -1.71 -6.64 -9.51
N ALA A 188 -2.84 -7.27 -9.27
CA ALA A 188 -3.87 -7.53 -10.27
C ALA A 188 -5.25 -7.05 -9.79
N GLY A 189 -6.12 -6.72 -10.74
CA GLY A 189 -7.48 -6.29 -10.46
C GLY A 189 -8.19 -5.81 -11.71
N ALA A 190 -9.53 -5.81 -11.67
CA ALA A 190 -10.37 -5.26 -12.72
C ALA A 190 -10.22 -3.74 -12.85
N THR A 191 -10.71 -3.16 -13.93
CA THR A 191 -10.75 -1.70 -14.11
C THR A 191 -11.53 -1.07 -12.96
N GLY A 192 -10.95 -0.04 -12.32
CA GLY A 192 -11.56 0.63 -11.17
C GLY A 192 -11.33 -0.05 -9.80
N SER A 193 -10.65 -1.20 -9.74
CA SER A 193 -10.35 -1.89 -8.47
C SER A 193 -9.29 -1.22 -7.59
N GLY A 194 -8.65 -0.14 -8.08
CA GLY A 194 -7.61 0.57 -7.33
C GLY A 194 -6.18 0.11 -7.59
N LYS A 195 -5.91 -0.74 -8.60
CA LYS A 195 -4.57 -1.21 -8.95
C LYS A 195 -3.56 -0.06 -9.10
N SER A 196 -3.89 0.95 -9.92
CA SER A 196 -3.02 2.11 -10.16
C SER A 196 -2.83 2.95 -8.88
N VAL A 197 -3.87 3.05 -8.06
CA VAL A 197 -3.78 3.71 -6.75
C VAL A 197 -2.80 2.97 -5.85
N CYS A 198 -2.84 1.65 -5.80
CA CYS A 198 -1.90 0.83 -5.03
C CYS A 198 -0.46 1.01 -5.51
N ILE A 199 -0.21 1.02 -6.82
CA ILE A 199 1.12 1.26 -7.40
C ILE A 199 1.61 2.67 -7.02
N ASN A 200 0.77 3.70 -7.15
CA ASN A 200 1.10 5.05 -6.76
C ASN A 200 1.39 5.16 -5.24
N THR A 201 0.60 4.50 -4.40
CA THR A 201 0.83 4.46 -2.95
C THR A 201 2.18 3.83 -2.62
N LEU A 202 2.57 2.76 -3.32
CA LEU A 202 3.85 2.11 -3.18
C LEU A 202 5.01 3.06 -3.55
N ILE A 203 4.96 3.67 -4.74
CA ILE A 203 5.99 4.61 -5.22
C ILE A 203 6.10 5.80 -4.25
N MET A 204 4.97 6.41 -3.89
CA MET A 204 4.94 7.54 -2.97
C MET A 204 5.47 7.17 -1.58
N SER A 205 5.17 5.98 -1.07
CA SER A 205 5.73 5.52 0.21
C SER A 205 7.25 5.50 0.20
N ILE A 206 7.86 5.02 -0.90
CA ILE A 206 9.32 5.00 -1.08
C ILE A 206 9.87 6.43 -1.16
N ILE A 207 9.24 7.31 -1.96
CA ILE A 207 9.69 8.71 -2.12
C ILE A 207 9.68 9.48 -0.79
N TYR A 208 8.68 9.21 0.07
CA TYR A 208 8.57 9.86 1.38
C TYR A 208 9.48 9.25 2.46
N LYS A 209 10.05 8.06 2.23
CA LYS A 209 10.87 7.34 3.20
C LYS A 209 12.36 7.30 2.84
N ALA A 210 12.67 7.01 1.59
CA ALA A 210 14.02 6.71 1.14
C ALA A 210 14.70 7.92 0.48
N LYS A 211 16.02 8.02 0.64
CA LYS A 211 16.83 8.97 -0.14
C LYS A 211 17.09 8.39 -1.53
N PRO A 212 17.24 9.24 -2.57
CA PRO A 212 17.61 8.79 -3.93
C PRO A 212 18.93 8.05 -4.02
N GLU A 213 19.79 8.19 -3.02
CA GLU A 213 21.07 7.49 -2.92
C GLU A 213 20.88 6.03 -2.51
N ASP A 214 19.89 5.78 -1.62
CA ASP A 214 19.63 4.46 -1.04
C ASP A 214 18.74 3.62 -1.95
N VAL A 215 17.78 4.25 -2.65
CA VAL A 215 16.77 3.55 -3.47
C VAL A 215 16.69 4.19 -4.85
N LYS A 216 16.80 3.36 -5.88
CA LYS A 216 16.62 3.73 -7.28
C LYS A 216 15.45 2.96 -7.87
N LEU A 217 14.69 3.62 -8.74
CA LEU A 217 13.52 3.07 -9.39
C LEU A 217 13.74 2.98 -10.91
N ILE A 218 13.32 1.87 -11.50
CA ILE A 218 13.15 1.70 -12.93
C ILE A 218 11.67 1.47 -13.16
N MET A 219 11.07 2.31 -13.99
CA MET A 219 9.63 2.23 -14.30
C MET A 219 9.44 1.93 -15.77
N ILE A 220 8.59 0.95 -16.08
CA ILE A 220 8.21 0.57 -17.45
C ILE A 220 6.70 0.68 -17.54
N ASP A 221 6.22 1.64 -18.32
CA ASP A 221 4.79 1.86 -18.57
C ASP A 221 4.46 1.53 -20.02
N PRO A 222 3.95 0.32 -20.32
CA PRO A 222 3.67 -0.09 -21.69
C PRO A 222 2.53 0.70 -22.34
N LYS A 223 1.74 1.43 -21.55
CA LYS A 223 0.61 2.25 -22.04
C LYS A 223 0.91 3.74 -22.02
N VAL A 224 1.99 4.16 -21.38
CA VAL A 224 2.41 5.57 -21.20
C VAL A 224 1.30 6.45 -20.58
N VAL A 225 0.52 5.88 -19.67
CA VAL A 225 -0.66 6.55 -19.09
C VAL A 225 -0.52 6.81 -17.59
N GLU A 226 0.08 5.86 -16.85
CA GLU A 226 0.03 5.86 -15.38
C GLU A 226 1.31 6.38 -14.73
N LEU A 227 2.49 6.08 -15.28
CA LEU A 227 3.78 6.36 -14.64
C LEU A 227 4.51 7.60 -15.19
N SER A 228 4.03 8.22 -16.24
CA SER A 228 4.64 9.41 -16.85
C SER A 228 4.74 10.60 -15.89
N VAL A 229 3.85 10.69 -14.90
CA VAL A 229 3.86 11.74 -13.87
C VAL A 229 5.11 11.69 -12.96
N TYR A 230 5.81 10.56 -12.94
CA TYR A 230 7.03 10.37 -12.15
C TYR A 230 8.31 10.73 -12.91
N ASN A 231 8.22 11.15 -14.17
CA ASN A 231 9.39 11.58 -14.94
C ASN A 231 10.10 12.73 -14.23
N GLY A 232 11.40 12.60 -14.06
CA GLY A 232 12.24 13.64 -13.45
C GLY A 232 12.36 13.57 -11.92
N ILE A 233 11.76 12.59 -11.24
CA ILE A 233 12.00 12.43 -9.80
C ILE A 233 13.43 11.94 -9.55
N PRO A 234 14.12 12.39 -8.48
CA PRO A 234 15.54 12.11 -8.25
C PRO A 234 15.91 10.63 -8.10
N CYS A 235 14.97 9.79 -7.65
CA CYS A 235 15.17 8.35 -7.48
C CYS A 235 14.93 7.53 -8.77
N LEU A 236 14.46 8.15 -9.85
CA LEU A 236 14.19 7.46 -11.10
C LEU A 236 15.47 7.35 -11.94
N LEU A 237 15.92 6.12 -12.22
CA LEU A 237 17.06 5.85 -13.09
C LEU A 237 16.66 5.92 -14.56
N TYR A 238 15.54 5.33 -14.90
CA TYR A 238 15.11 5.21 -16.29
C TYR A 238 13.59 4.97 -16.39
N THR A 239 12.97 5.65 -17.37
CA THR A 239 11.64 5.30 -17.87
C THR A 239 11.79 4.86 -19.32
N SER A 240 11.33 3.65 -19.63
CA SER A 240 11.31 3.19 -21.02
C SER A 240 9.87 3.17 -21.53
N PRO A 241 9.60 3.77 -22.68
CA PRO A 241 8.45 3.37 -23.46
C PRO A 241 8.58 1.89 -23.81
N SER A 242 7.47 1.17 -23.90
CA SER A 242 7.46 -0.24 -24.29
C SER A 242 8.21 -0.43 -25.61
N PRO A 243 8.95 -1.54 -25.81
CA PRO A 243 9.56 -1.87 -27.11
C PRO A 243 8.57 -1.88 -28.28
N ARG A 244 7.25 -1.98 -28.01
CA ARG A 244 6.21 -1.89 -29.02
C ARG A 244 6.00 -0.47 -29.58
N ASP A 245 6.35 0.59 -28.82
CA ASP A 245 6.19 1.98 -29.25
C ASP A 245 7.25 2.46 -30.26
N LYS A 246 8.30 1.67 -30.48
CA LYS A 246 9.34 1.93 -31.49
C LYS A 246 8.98 1.43 -32.89
N ARG A 247 7.76 0.95 -33.13
CA ARG A 247 7.27 0.43 -34.41
C ARG A 247 6.19 1.27 -35.06
N GLN A 248 6.10 2.54 -34.69
CA GLN A 248 5.30 3.53 -35.44
C GLN A 248 6.20 4.52 -36.17
#